data_ba57c5c3e7101e1f30d187b0987b60f2
#
_entry.id   ba57c5c3e7101e1f30d187b0987b60f2
#
_cell.length_a   1.000
_cell.length_b   1.000
_cell.length_c   1.000
_cell.angle_alpha   90.00
_cell.angle_beta   90.00
_cell.angle_gamma   90.00
#
_symmetry.space_group_name_H-M   'P 1'
#
loop_
_entity.id
_entity.type
_entity.pdbx_description
1 polymer ?
#
loop_
_entity_poly.entity_id
_entity_poly.type
_entity_poly.pdbx_seq_one_letter_code
_entity_poly.pdbx_strand_id
1 'polypeptide(L)'
;MYKKFLLAVFPFLIQSEQDAFSVFDLDFWNYNAGIVMNFGDSYDDFTYMENRMDLNFFKNNFSAWLQYEYSDPPELGFSIKDLRKYRIEYSSGPWSIKYGDIYEVWGRGLVLAQLDDQGIDFDNSSRGYLINYQSDNISVTQMSGETVNAQLGADLRHPEFEFTHNIDATNINFEAYPFSYGLSFLQSNELHQLKPLGVMDTVDINHRLHGAYISWFGSNMDIFIEYMDKQSKSRTFQTNFSGQEIESLTPLKRGSAAYFNSNYYLGNWSLFFEYKRYSFDRLNPVDTDYIINNYGNRIDYQVMPILY
;
A
#
# COMPACT_ATOMS: atom_id res chain seq x y z
N MET A 1 9.31 -29.49 -20.48
CA MET A 1 8.11 -29.41 -19.62
C MET A 1 7.25 -28.17 -19.93
N TYR A 2 7.82 -27.09 -20.42
CA TYR A 2 7.20 -25.77 -20.67
C TYR A 2 6.14 -25.73 -21.79
N LYS A 3 6.28 -26.56 -22.82
CA LYS A 3 5.30 -26.60 -23.93
C LYS A 3 3.88 -27.05 -23.54
N LYS A 4 3.71 -27.70 -22.39
CA LYS A 4 2.39 -28.18 -21.95
C LYS A 4 1.58 -27.15 -21.15
N PHE A 5 2.22 -26.15 -20.56
CA PHE A 5 1.55 -25.12 -19.77
C PHE A 5 0.94 -24.02 -20.66
N LEU A 6 1.68 -23.59 -21.67
CA LEU A 6 1.15 -22.63 -22.66
C LEU A 6 -0.10 -23.18 -23.40
N LEU A 7 -0.13 -24.50 -23.62
CA LEU A 7 -1.28 -25.19 -24.23
C LEU A 7 -2.48 -25.36 -23.29
N ALA A 8 -2.31 -25.20 -21.97
CA ALA A 8 -3.42 -25.34 -21.01
C ALA A 8 -4.16 -24.00 -20.75
N VAL A 9 -3.48 -22.88 -20.86
CA VAL A 9 -4.10 -21.55 -20.69
C VAL A 9 -4.75 -21.05 -21.98
N PHE A 10 -4.14 -21.34 -23.14
CA PHE A 10 -4.71 -20.97 -24.44
C PHE A 10 -6.05 -21.65 -24.78
N PRO A 11 -6.31 -22.93 -24.47
CA PRO A 11 -7.63 -23.51 -24.70
C PRO A 11 -8.71 -22.90 -23.83
N PHE A 12 -8.39 -22.43 -22.62
CA PHE A 12 -9.38 -21.71 -21.77
C PHE A 12 -9.83 -20.39 -22.39
N LEU A 13 -8.96 -19.73 -23.15
CA LEU A 13 -9.29 -18.49 -23.85
C LEU A 13 -9.98 -18.74 -25.22
N ILE A 14 -9.70 -19.86 -25.86
CA ILE A 14 -10.22 -20.17 -27.21
C ILE A 14 -11.47 -21.06 -27.15
N GLN A 15 -11.61 -21.92 -26.15
CA GLN A 15 -12.78 -22.79 -25.97
C GLN A 15 -14.00 -22.10 -25.32
N SER A 16 -13.84 -20.82 -24.93
CA SER A 16 -14.94 -20.04 -24.35
C SER A 16 -16.00 -19.59 -25.36
N GLU A 17 -15.85 -19.91 -26.63
CA GLU A 17 -16.84 -19.44 -27.61
C GLU A 17 -18.16 -20.17 -27.58
N GLN A 18 -18.34 -21.33 -26.97
CA GLN A 18 -19.63 -21.99 -27.09
C GLN A 18 -20.27 -22.62 -25.86
N ASP A 19 -19.60 -23.14 -24.81
CA ASP A 19 -20.36 -23.95 -23.85
C ASP A 19 -19.99 -23.87 -22.35
N ALA A 20 -18.93 -23.23 -21.94
CA ALA A 20 -18.50 -23.28 -20.53
C ALA A 20 -18.91 -22.06 -19.68
N PHE A 21 -19.38 -20.98 -20.28
CA PHE A 21 -19.73 -19.72 -19.60
C PHE A 21 -21.19 -19.30 -19.73
N SER A 22 -22.11 -20.25 -19.96
CA SER A 22 -23.56 -19.97 -19.98
C SER A 22 -24.12 -19.45 -18.64
N VAL A 23 -23.34 -19.49 -17.55
CA VAL A 23 -23.75 -18.94 -16.25
C VAL A 23 -23.53 -17.42 -16.19
N PHE A 24 -22.58 -16.87 -16.97
CA PHE A 24 -22.38 -15.43 -17.12
C PHE A 24 -22.65 -15.05 -18.56
N ASP A 25 -23.76 -14.39 -18.79
CA ASP A 25 -24.06 -13.77 -20.09
C ASP A 25 -23.06 -12.62 -20.33
N LEU A 26 -21.86 -12.98 -20.85
CA LEU A 26 -20.75 -12.06 -21.11
C LEU A 26 -21.05 -11.08 -22.23
N ASP A 27 -22.06 -11.32 -23.05
CA ASP A 27 -22.46 -10.42 -24.14
C ASP A 27 -22.91 -9.03 -23.63
N PHE A 28 -23.17 -8.88 -22.33
CA PHE A 28 -23.52 -7.62 -21.69
C PHE A 28 -22.36 -6.91 -20.95
N TRP A 29 -21.17 -7.51 -20.92
CA TRP A 29 -20.01 -6.94 -20.23
C TRP A 29 -18.94 -6.52 -21.23
N ASN A 30 -18.40 -5.33 -21.04
CA ASN A 30 -17.13 -4.96 -21.68
C ASN A 30 -16.00 -5.52 -20.81
N TYR A 31 -15.02 -6.14 -21.43
CA TYR A 31 -13.86 -6.69 -20.74
C TYR A 31 -12.58 -6.44 -21.51
N ASN A 32 -11.46 -6.38 -20.79
CA ASN A 32 -10.13 -6.48 -21.37
C ASN A 32 -9.26 -7.41 -20.52
N ALA A 33 -8.27 -8.01 -21.16
CA ALA A 33 -7.29 -8.88 -20.52
C ALA A 33 -5.89 -8.47 -20.95
N GLY A 34 -4.97 -8.44 -19.99
CA GLY A 34 -3.54 -8.23 -20.21
C GLY A 34 -2.76 -9.40 -19.62
N ILE A 35 -1.69 -9.82 -20.30
CA ILE A 35 -0.78 -10.84 -19.81
C ILE A 35 0.63 -10.28 -19.89
N VAL A 36 1.35 -10.34 -18.77
CA VAL A 36 2.78 -10.03 -18.67
C VAL A 36 3.51 -11.30 -18.30
N MET A 37 4.57 -11.62 -19.05
CA MET A 37 5.41 -12.77 -18.81
C MET A 37 6.86 -12.30 -18.69
N ASN A 38 7.46 -12.52 -17.52
CA ASN A 38 8.86 -12.28 -17.26
C ASN A 38 9.55 -13.63 -17.01
N PHE A 39 10.67 -13.84 -17.65
CA PHE A 39 11.51 -15.01 -17.42
C PHE A 39 12.96 -14.67 -17.73
N GLY A 40 13.86 -15.24 -17.00
CA GLY A 40 15.27 -14.99 -17.18
C GLY A 40 16.15 -15.86 -16.30
N ASP A 41 17.45 -15.68 -16.49
CA ASP A 41 18.49 -16.26 -15.67
C ASP A 41 19.17 -15.12 -14.90
N SER A 42 19.25 -15.26 -13.60
CA SER A 42 19.99 -14.35 -12.73
C SER A 42 21.37 -14.93 -12.42
N TYR A 43 22.20 -14.19 -11.67
CA TYR A 43 23.48 -14.68 -11.20
C TYR A 43 23.34 -16.00 -10.43
N ASP A 44 24.35 -16.90 -10.52
CA ASP A 44 24.40 -18.20 -9.84
C ASP A 44 23.42 -19.26 -10.37
N ASP A 45 23.20 -19.31 -11.70
CA ASP A 45 22.31 -20.28 -12.37
C ASP A 45 20.86 -20.28 -11.85
N PHE A 46 20.40 -19.15 -11.27
CA PHE A 46 19.04 -18.99 -10.83
C PHE A 46 18.13 -18.59 -12.00
N THR A 47 17.19 -19.48 -12.33
CA THR A 47 16.19 -19.23 -13.39
C THR A 47 14.88 -18.85 -12.74
N TYR A 48 14.26 -17.75 -13.18
CA TYR A 48 12.98 -17.29 -12.68
C TYR A 48 11.91 -17.24 -13.77
N MET A 49 10.66 -17.35 -13.34
CA MET A 49 9.49 -17.23 -14.20
C MET A 49 8.34 -16.57 -13.44
N GLU A 50 7.90 -15.45 -13.96
CA GLU A 50 6.76 -14.71 -13.43
C GLU A 50 5.75 -14.47 -14.54
N ASN A 51 4.48 -14.84 -14.30
CA ASN A 51 3.40 -14.59 -15.23
C ASN A 51 2.27 -13.92 -14.46
N ARG A 52 1.80 -12.81 -14.99
CA ARG A 52 0.70 -12.05 -14.43
C ARG A 52 -0.38 -11.85 -15.47
N MET A 53 -1.61 -12.13 -15.11
CA MET A 53 -2.78 -11.92 -15.92
C MET A 53 -3.74 -10.94 -15.23
N ASP A 54 -4.03 -9.85 -15.90
CA ASP A 54 -4.98 -8.84 -15.47
C ASP A 54 -6.27 -8.97 -16.26
N LEU A 55 -7.41 -9.06 -15.58
CA LEU A 55 -8.73 -9.11 -16.16
C LEU A 55 -9.56 -7.93 -15.65
N ASN A 56 -10.13 -7.17 -16.56
CA ASN A 56 -11.00 -6.05 -16.23
C ASN A 56 -12.38 -6.26 -16.86
N PHE A 57 -13.42 -6.04 -16.07
CA PHE A 57 -14.82 -6.14 -16.47
C PHE A 57 -15.54 -4.82 -16.18
N PHE A 58 -16.39 -4.41 -17.11
CA PHE A 58 -17.12 -3.14 -17.01
C PHE A 58 -18.58 -3.35 -17.43
N LYS A 59 -19.51 -2.87 -16.60
CA LYS A 59 -20.93 -2.83 -16.94
C LYS A 59 -21.60 -1.63 -16.27
N ASN A 60 -22.05 -0.68 -17.07
CA ASN A 60 -22.69 0.56 -16.57
C ASN A 60 -21.82 1.24 -15.50
N ASN A 61 -22.31 1.29 -14.28
CA ASN A 61 -21.67 1.92 -13.11
C ASN A 61 -20.77 0.96 -12.31
N PHE A 62 -20.57 -0.24 -12.81
CA PHE A 62 -19.86 -1.30 -12.12
C PHE A 62 -18.58 -1.65 -12.88
N SER A 63 -17.49 -1.83 -12.16
CA SER A 63 -16.24 -2.40 -12.69
C SER A 63 -15.67 -3.42 -11.72
N ALA A 64 -14.94 -4.38 -12.28
CA ALA A 64 -14.19 -5.37 -11.50
C ALA A 64 -12.82 -5.59 -12.14
N TRP A 65 -11.81 -5.67 -11.33
CA TRP A 65 -10.44 -6.00 -11.71
C TRP A 65 -9.97 -7.21 -10.92
N LEU A 66 -9.36 -8.16 -11.62
CA LEU A 66 -8.78 -9.37 -11.07
C LEU A 66 -7.35 -9.50 -11.59
N GLN A 67 -6.41 -9.81 -10.73
CA GLN A 67 -5.03 -10.09 -11.09
C GLN A 67 -4.64 -11.48 -10.58
N TYR A 68 -4.38 -12.38 -11.50
CA TYR A 68 -3.83 -13.70 -11.21
C TYR A 68 -2.33 -13.70 -11.46
N GLU A 69 -1.57 -14.25 -10.53
CA GLU A 69 -0.12 -14.39 -10.67
C GLU A 69 0.31 -15.85 -10.53
N TYR A 70 1.26 -16.21 -11.37
CA TYR A 70 2.01 -17.46 -11.29
C TYR A 70 3.49 -17.14 -11.36
N SER A 71 4.17 -17.18 -10.22
CA SER A 71 5.62 -16.96 -10.11
C SER A 71 6.26 -18.12 -9.36
N ASP A 72 7.22 -18.83 -10.03
CA ASP A 72 7.86 -20.00 -9.42
C ASP A 72 9.17 -20.40 -10.13
N PRO A 73 10.31 -20.10 -9.59
CA PRO A 73 10.52 -19.08 -8.56
C PRO A 73 10.33 -17.66 -9.13
N PRO A 74 9.98 -16.65 -8.31
CA PRO A 74 9.99 -15.26 -8.73
C PRO A 74 11.42 -14.73 -8.87
N GLU A 75 11.60 -13.60 -9.55
CA GLU A 75 12.85 -12.86 -9.54
C GLU A 75 13.15 -12.29 -8.16
N LEU A 76 12.13 -11.67 -7.56
CA LEU A 76 12.14 -11.10 -6.21
C LEU A 76 10.90 -11.54 -5.44
N GLY A 77 10.96 -11.52 -4.12
CA GLY A 77 9.81 -11.75 -3.25
C GLY A 77 9.37 -13.22 -3.12
N PHE A 78 8.06 -13.42 -3.03
CA PHE A 78 7.47 -14.75 -2.78
C PHE A 78 6.99 -15.45 -4.04
N SER A 79 7.01 -16.77 -4.04
CA SER A 79 6.28 -17.56 -5.02
C SER A 79 4.78 -17.40 -4.83
N ILE A 80 4.11 -16.89 -5.85
CA ILE A 80 2.66 -16.70 -5.89
C ILE A 80 2.08 -17.60 -6.99
N LYS A 81 0.98 -18.30 -6.68
CA LYS A 81 0.27 -19.19 -7.63
C LYS A 81 -1.23 -19.07 -7.39
N ASP A 82 -1.72 -17.84 -7.33
CA ASP A 82 -3.09 -17.58 -6.92
C ASP A 82 -3.63 -16.24 -7.46
N LEU A 83 -4.88 -15.94 -7.11
CA LEU A 83 -5.48 -14.61 -7.27
C LEU A 83 -4.78 -13.64 -6.31
N ARG A 84 -3.83 -12.88 -6.85
CA ARG A 84 -3.03 -11.93 -6.05
C ARG A 84 -3.87 -10.75 -5.60
N LYS A 85 -4.62 -10.16 -6.53
CA LYS A 85 -5.38 -8.93 -6.30
C LYS A 85 -6.75 -8.98 -6.92
N TYR A 86 -7.69 -8.29 -6.30
CA TYR A 86 -9.01 -8.08 -6.86
C TYR A 86 -9.59 -6.75 -6.39
N ARG A 87 -10.38 -6.10 -7.22
CA ARG A 87 -11.13 -4.92 -6.84
C ARG A 87 -12.46 -4.86 -7.57
N ILE A 88 -13.49 -4.51 -6.83
CA ILE A 88 -14.83 -4.27 -7.33
C ILE A 88 -15.17 -2.82 -7.04
N GLU A 89 -15.69 -2.10 -8.04
CA GLU A 89 -16.06 -0.71 -7.90
C GLU A 89 -17.49 -0.49 -8.40
N TYR A 90 -18.21 0.36 -7.69
CA TYR A 90 -19.53 0.83 -8.10
C TYR A 90 -19.59 2.34 -7.93
N SER A 91 -20.07 3.07 -8.97
CA SER A 91 -20.19 4.51 -8.95
C SER A 91 -21.59 4.93 -9.39
N SER A 92 -22.25 5.79 -8.61
CA SER A 92 -23.57 6.31 -8.93
C SER A 92 -23.76 7.72 -8.39
N GLY A 93 -23.99 8.67 -9.29
CA GLY A 93 -24.08 10.09 -8.93
C GLY A 93 -22.81 10.55 -8.20
N PRO A 94 -22.93 11.17 -7.01
CA PRO A 94 -21.78 11.66 -6.26
C PRO A 94 -21.03 10.57 -5.47
N TRP A 95 -21.50 9.33 -5.50
CA TRP A 95 -20.96 8.23 -4.69
C TRP A 95 -20.13 7.27 -5.52
N SER A 96 -19.00 6.86 -4.97
CA SER A 96 -18.26 5.70 -5.43
C SER A 96 -17.85 4.81 -4.26
N ILE A 97 -17.91 3.49 -4.48
CA ILE A 97 -17.57 2.47 -3.49
C ILE A 97 -16.60 1.51 -4.15
N LYS A 98 -15.49 1.22 -3.46
CA LYS A 98 -14.51 0.22 -3.87
C LYS A 98 -14.43 -0.86 -2.79
N TYR A 99 -14.22 -2.10 -3.19
CA TYR A 99 -13.98 -3.24 -2.30
C TYR A 99 -12.89 -4.13 -2.90
N GLY A 100 -11.94 -4.55 -2.09
CA GLY A 100 -10.78 -5.34 -2.50
C GLY A 100 -9.48 -4.58 -2.30
N ASP A 101 -8.53 -4.73 -3.21
CA ASP A 101 -7.21 -4.09 -3.11
C ASP A 101 -7.30 -2.62 -3.56
N ILE A 102 -7.03 -1.72 -2.61
CA ILE A 102 -7.22 -0.27 -2.72
C ILE A 102 -5.86 0.41 -2.65
N TYR A 103 -5.66 1.37 -3.54
CA TYR A 103 -4.49 2.24 -3.58
C TYR A 103 -4.97 3.69 -3.51
N GLU A 104 -4.52 4.41 -2.49
CA GLU A 104 -4.86 5.81 -2.30
C GLU A 104 -3.61 6.63 -1.96
N VAL A 105 -3.55 7.84 -2.53
CA VAL A 105 -2.52 8.82 -2.21
C VAL A 105 -3.21 10.13 -1.89
N TRP A 106 -3.03 10.61 -0.67
CA TRP A 106 -3.66 11.85 -0.21
C TRP A 106 -2.64 12.98 -0.12
N GLY A 107 -2.96 14.13 -0.74
CA GLY A 107 -2.03 15.24 -0.87
C GLY A 107 -0.75 14.84 -1.63
N ARG A 108 0.39 14.95 -0.99
CA ARG A 108 1.69 14.45 -1.47
C ARG A 108 2.14 13.17 -0.76
N GLY A 109 1.19 12.52 -0.10
CA GLY A 109 1.43 11.24 0.54
C GLY A 109 1.99 11.31 1.96
N LEU A 110 1.97 12.46 2.63
CA LEU A 110 2.50 12.54 4.00
C LEU A 110 1.67 11.74 5.02
N VAL A 111 0.37 11.56 4.79
CA VAL A 111 -0.51 10.77 5.65
C VAL A 111 -0.72 9.39 5.09
N LEU A 112 -1.04 9.28 3.81
CA LEU A 112 -1.30 8.01 3.13
C LEU A 112 -0.73 8.07 1.72
N ALA A 113 0.17 7.12 1.40
CA ALA A 113 0.70 6.89 0.07
C ALA A 113 0.76 5.38 -0.18
N GLN A 114 -0.14 4.89 -1.01
CA GLN A 114 -0.21 3.48 -1.38
C GLN A 114 0.13 3.33 -2.85
N LEU A 115 1.02 2.43 -3.16
CA LEU A 115 1.49 2.17 -4.51
C LEU A 115 1.84 0.69 -4.70
N ASP A 116 1.91 0.29 -5.94
CA ASP A 116 2.41 -1.00 -6.39
C ASP A 116 3.61 -0.74 -7.29
N ASP A 117 4.80 -1.07 -6.83
CA ASP A 117 6.04 -0.98 -7.60
C ASP A 117 6.57 -2.39 -7.90
N GLN A 118 6.24 -2.87 -9.07
CA GLN A 118 6.61 -4.21 -9.53
C GLN A 118 8.13 -4.36 -9.75
N GLY A 119 8.86 -3.26 -9.93
CA GLY A 119 10.31 -3.30 -10.15
C GLY A 119 11.10 -3.70 -8.91
N ILE A 120 10.50 -3.56 -7.73
CA ILE A 120 11.09 -3.92 -6.44
C ILE A 120 10.20 -4.88 -5.63
N ASP A 121 9.17 -5.44 -6.25
CA ASP A 121 8.12 -6.26 -5.62
C ASP A 121 7.54 -5.64 -4.34
N PHE A 122 7.28 -4.33 -4.42
CA PHE A 122 6.72 -3.56 -3.31
C PHE A 122 5.25 -3.25 -3.56
N ASP A 123 4.40 -3.67 -2.64
CA ASP A 123 2.96 -3.42 -2.66
C ASP A 123 2.47 -3.12 -1.25
N ASN A 124 1.95 -1.91 -1.05
CA ASN A 124 1.35 -1.48 0.21
C ASN A 124 -0.14 -1.16 0.08
N SER A 125 -0.84 -1.82 -0.86
CA SER A 125 -2.29 -1.72 -0.97
C SER A 125 -2.98 -2.11 0.34
N SER A 126 -4.19 -1.59 0.55
CA SER A 126 -5.06 -2.06 1.60
C SER A 126 -6.19 -2.90 1.03
N ARG A 127 -6.37 -4.11 1.54
CA ARG A 127 -7.53 -4.95 1.21
C ARG A 127 -8.68 -4.64 2.14
N GLY A 128 -9.71 -4.00 1.60
CA GLY A 128 -10.82 -3.53 2.41
C GLY A 128 -11.90 -2.84 1.60
N TYR A 129 -12.43 -1.74 2.12
CA TYR A 129 -13.42 -0.94 1.43
C TYR A 129 -13.05 0.54 1.45
N LEU A 130 -13.50 1.25 0.42
CA LEU A 130 -13.43 2.69 0.31
C LEU A 130 -14.78 3.21 -0.15
N ILE A 131 -15.24 4.27 0.50
CA ILE A 131 -16.44 5.03 0.14
C ILE A 131 -16.01 6.45 -0.12
N ASN A 132 -16.33 6.96 -1.30
CA ASN A 132 -16.07 8.35 -1.66
C ASN A 132 -17.40 9.03 -2.01
N TYR A 133 -17.58 10.21 -1.45
CA TYR A 133 -18.62 11.17 -1.84
C TYR A 133 -17.96 12.38 -2.46
N GLN A 134 -18.38 12.77 -3.65
CA GLN A 134 -17.86 13.93 -4.36
C GLN A 134 -19.00 14.81 -4.87
N SER A 135 -18.95 16.08 -4.50
CA SER A 135 -19.77 17.13 -5.09
C SER A 135 -18.86 18.16 -5.77
N ASP A 136 -19.43 19.26 -6.27
CA ASP A 136 -18.68 20.28 -7.02
C ASP A 136 -17.47 20.83 -6.23
N ASN A 137 -17.61 21.01 -4.93
CA ASN A 137 -16.61 21.69 -4.11
C ASN A 137 -16.07 20.85 -2.94
N ILE A 138 -16.65 19.69 -2.66
CA ILE A 138 -16.27 18.86 -1.52
C ILE A 138 -16.14 17.42 -1.96
N SER A 139 -15.04 16.79 -1.54
CA SER A 139 -14.83 15.35 -1.63
C SER A 139 -14.57 14.80 -0.23
N VAL A 140 -15.24 13.71 0.12
CA VAL A 140 -15.02 12.99 1.39
C VAL A 140 -14.77 11.54 1.07
N THR A 141 -13.60 11.06 1.47
CA THR A 141 -13.20 9.66 1.29
C THR A 141 -13.03 9.01 2.66
N GLN A 142 -13.70 7.89 2.85
CA GLN A 142 -13.53 7.01 4.01
C GLN A 142 -13.00 5.68 3.53
N MET A 143 -11.95 5.18 4.18
CA MET A 143 -11.30 3.92 3.86
C MET A 143 -11.06 3.10 5.12
N SER A 144 -11.23 1.79 5.02
CA SER A 144 -10.80 0.82 6.04
C SER A 144 -10.32 -0.44 5.36
N GLY A 145 -9.21 -0.98 5.82
CA GLY A 145 -8.62 -2.17 5.23
C GLY A 145 -7.39 -2.67 5.97
N GLU A 146 -6.91 -3.81 5.54
CA GLU A 146 -5.71 -4.46 6.01
C GLU A 146 -4.63 -4.42 4.94
N THR A 147 -3.43 -4.02 5.32
CA THR A 147 -2.23 -4.05 4.48
C THR A 147 -1.26 -5.06 5.07
N VAL A 148 -0.74 -5.96 4.25
CA VAL A 148 0.34 -6.88 4.64
C VAL A 148 1.60 -6.43 3.93
N ASN A 149 2.62 -6.10 4.72
CA ASN A 149 3.93 -5.74 4.21
C ASN A 149 4.95 -6.80 4.60
N ALA A 150 5.78 -7.18 3.64
CA ALA A 150 6.90 -8.06 3.87
C ALA A 150 8.20 -7.25 3.85
N GLN A 151 9.03 -7.40 4.87
CA GLN A 151 10.36 -6.81 4.84
C GLN A 151 11.35 -7.80 4.25
N LEU A 152 11.94 -7.44 3.12
CA LEU A 152 12.97 -8.23 2.48
C LEU A 152 14.28 -8.10 3.27
N GLY A 153 14.93 -9.24 3.49
CA GLY A 153 16.25 -9.31 4.10
C GLY A 153 17.38 -9.11 3.10
N ALA A 154 18.58 -9.53 3.49
CA ALA A 154 19.76 -9.52 2.61
C ALA A 154 19.58 -10.44 1.37
N ASP A 155 18.82 -11.51 1.51
CA ASP A 155 18.32 -12.31 0.39
C ASP A 155 16.93 -11.78 -0.01
N LEU A 156 16.87 -11.05 -1.10
CA LEU A 156 15.65 -10.42 -1.61
C LEU A 156 14.56 -11.43 -2.01
N ARG A 157 14.87 -12.72 -2.08
CA ARG A 157 13.93 -13.80 -2.40
C ARG A 157 13.19 -14.34 -1.18
N HIS A 158 13.68 -14.04 0.02
CA HIS A 158 13.11 -14.54 1.27
C HIS A 158 12.89 -13.37 2.24
N PRO A 159 11.64 -12.91 2.45
CA PRO A 159 11.38 -11.87 3.41
C PRO A 159 11.71 -12.36 4.82
N GLU A 160 12.35 -11.50 5.60
CA GLU A 160 12.73 -11.80 6.97
C GLU A 160 11.51 -11.85 7.89
N PHE A 161 10.52 -10.99 7.66
CA PHE A 161 9.27 -10.98 8.41
C PHE A 161 8.16 -10.22 7.68
N GLU A 162 6.95 -10.57 8.03
CA GLU A 162 5.73 -9.89 7.62
C GLU A 162 5.15 -9.11 8.80
N PHE A 163 4.53 -7.99 8.50
CA PHE A 163 3.73 -7.26 9.46
C PHE A 163 2.43 -6.79 8.82
N THR A 164 1.39 -6.78 9.63
CA THR A 164 0.05 -6.44 9.20
C THR A 164 -0.36 -5.11 9.79
N HIS A 165 -0.87 -4.23 8.94
CA HIS A 165 -1.47 -2.97 9.35
C HIS A 165 -2.98 -3.01 9.11
N ASN A 166 -3.76 -2.73 10.14
CA ASN A 166 -5.16 -2.38 9.97
C ASN A 166 -5.28 -0.86 9.92
N ILE A 167 -5.85 -0.34 8.85
CA ILE A 167 -5.93 1.10 8.57
C ILE A 167 -7.40 1.53 8.55
N ASP A 168 -7.71 2.59 9.30
CA ASP A 168 -8.95 3.35 9.21
C ASP A 168 -8.59 4.80 8.90
N ALA A 169 -9.09 5.32 7.79
CA ALA A 169 -8.65 6.61 7.32
C ALA A 169 -9.78 7.43 6.67
N THR A 170 -9.73 8.74 6.87
CA THR A 170 -10.68 9.71 6.32
C THR A 170 -9.92 10.86 5.69
N ASN A 171 -10.31 11.23 4.47
CA ASN A 171 -9.80 12.41 3.78
C ASN A 171 -10.96 13.31 3.36
N ILE A 172 -10.83 14.61 3.61
CA ILE A 172 -11.82 15.63 3.25
C ILE A 172 -11.11 16.69 2.43
N ASN A 173 -11.54 16.88 1.19
CA ASN A 173 -11.01 17.92 0.31
C ASN A 173 -12.08 18.95 0.02
N PHE A 174 -11.67 20.19 -0.03
CA PHE A 174 -12.54 21.33 -0.34
C PHE A 174 -11.85 22.18 -1.41
N GLU A 175 -12.56 22.47 -2.49
CA GLU A 175 -12.11 23.28 -3.61
C GLU A 175 -12.83 24.61 -3.65
N ALA A 176 -12.06 25.70 -3.59
CA ALA A 176 -12.56 27.07 -3.71
C ALA A 176 -11.52 27.89 -4.49
N TYR A 177 -11.62 27.83 -5.83
CA TYR A 177 -10.67 28.53 -6.70
C TYR A 177 -10.36 29.95 -6.22
N PRO A 178 -9.08 30.34 -6.13
CA PRO A 178 -7.86 29.61 -6.58
C PRO A 178 -7.24 28.70 -5.52
N PHE A 179 -7.96 28.32 -4.50
CA PHE A 179 -7.47 27.47 -3.42
C PHE A 179 -8.08 26.07 -3.44
N SER A 180 -7.30 25.10 -2.98
CA SER A 180 -7.76 23.78 -2.60
C SER A 180 -7.20 23.43 -1.22
N TYR A 181 -8.02 22.81 -0.37
CA TYR A 181 -7.67 22.43 1.00
C TYR A 181 -7.95 20.95 1.21
N GLY A 182 -7.15 20.31 2.03
CA GLY A 182 -7.41 18.94 2.46
C GLY A 182 -7.10 18.73 3.93
N LEU A 183 -7.91 17.85 4.54
CA LEU A 183 -7.72 17.35 5.90
C LEU A 183 -7.72 15.83 5.85
N SER A 184 -6.71 15.22 6.45
CA SER A 184 -6.54 13.76 6.48
C SER A 184 -6.39 13.28 7.91
N PHE A 185 -7.09 12.19 8.23
CA PHE A 185 -7.03 11.51 9.51
C PHE A 185 -6.79 10.02 9.23
N LEU A 186 -5.81 9.45 9.89
CA LEU A 186 -5.51 8.02 9.77
C LEU A 186 -5.21 7.44 11.15
N GLN A 187 -5.82 6.32 11.44
CA GLN A 187 -5.46 5.45 12.54
C GLN A 187 -5.01 4.11 11.97
N SER A 188 -3.87 3.62 12.44
CA SER A 188 -3.34 2.32 12.05
C SER A 188 -2.93 1.53 13.27
N ASN A 189 -3.25 0.24 13.25
CA ASN A 189 -2.73 -0.75 14.18
C ASN A 189 -1.80 -1.67 13.42
N GLU A 190 -0.58 -1.77 13.88
CA GLU A 190 0.49 -2.56 13.28
C GLU A 190 0.86 -3.68 14.24
N LEU A 191 0.78 -4.93 13.77
CA LEU A 191 1.12 -6.12 14.54
C LEU A 191 2.38 -6.77 13.96
N HIS A 192 3.45 -6.78 14.74
CA HIS A 192 4.68 -7.50 14.44
C HIS A 192 4.74 -8.79 15.21
N GLN A 193 4.93 -9.90 14.51
CA GLN A 193 5.24 -11.18 15.10
C GLN A 193 6.75 -11.41 15.03
N LEU A 194 7.39 -11.39 16.20
CA LEU A 194 8.82 -11.59 16.31
C LEU A 194 9.05 -13.02 16.80
N LYS A 195 9.95 -13.72 16.15
CA LYS A 195 10.37 -15.08 16.56
C LYS A 195 11.84 -15.06 16.97
N PRO A 196 12.24 -14.45 18.10
CA PRO A 196 13.59 -14.62 18.59
C PRO A 196 13.71 -16.02 19.19
N LEU A 197 14.62 -16.84 18.67
CA LEU A 197 15.15 -18.08 19.26
C LEU A 197 14.16 -18.86 20.15
N GLY A 198 12.97 -19.19 19.63
CA GLY A 198 12.03 -20.08 20.31
C GLY A 198 11.00 -19.43 21.22
N VAL A 199 10.96 -18.13 21.35
CA VAL A 199 9.94 -17.36 22.07
C VAL A 199 9.18 -16.50 21.06
N MET A 200 7.86 -16.54 21.08
CA MET A 200 7.04 -15.63 20.25
C MET A 200 6.82 -14.34 21.05
N ASP A 201 7.46 -13.29 20.60
CA ASP A 201 7.15 -11.94 21.07
C ASP A 201 6.26 -11.26 20.04
N THR A 202 5.24 -10.57 20.49
CA THR A 202 4.39 -9.74 19.65
C THR A 202 4.49 -8.29 20.06
N VAL A 203 4.52 -7.42 19.07
CA VAL A 203 4.47 -5.97 19.29
C VAL A 203 3.30 -5.39 18.55
N ASP A 204 2.42 -4.76 19.31
CA ASP A 204 1.27 -4.02 18.78
C ASP A 204 1.60 -2.52 18.82
N ILE A 205 1.55 -1.86 17.67
CA ILE A 205 1.85 -0.44 17.55
C ILE A 205 0.62 0.28 17.01
N ASN A 206 0.10 1.22 17.79
CA ASN A 206 -0.99 2.08 17.36
C ASN A 206 -0.45 3.43 16.89
N HIS A 207 -0.78 3.79 15.66
CA HIS A 207 -0.45 5.06 15.05
C HIS A 207 -1.70 5.91 14.87
N ARG A 208 -1.55 7.22 15.06
CA ARG A 208 -2.55 8.24 14.71
C ARG A 208 -1.87 9.35 13.95
N LEU A 209 -2.34 9.61 12.75
CA LEU A 209 -1.83 10.64 11.86
C LEU A 209 -2.93 11.66 11.58
N HIS A 210 -2.55 12.93 11.63
CA HIS A 210 -3.40 14.04 11.22
C HIS A 210 -2.63 14.89 10.22
N GLY A 211 -3.21 15.13 9.07
CA GLY A 211 -2.61 15.93 8.01
C GLY A 211 -3.52 17.04 7.54
N ALA A 212 -2.93 18.08 7.03
CA ALA A 212 -3.61 19.15 6.34
C ALA A 212 -2.76 19.66 5.19
N TYR A 213 -3.41 20.01 4.09
CA TYR A 213 -2.73 20.69 3.00
C TYR A 213 -3.53 21.89 2.48
N ILE A 214 -2.82 22.79 1.84
CA ILE A 214 -3.36 23.89 1.06
C ILE A 214 -2.61 23.99 -0.26
N SER A 215 -3.36 24.16 -1.35
CA SER A 215 -2.85 24.53 -2.67
C SER A 215 -3.37 25.89 -3.08
N TRP A 216 -2.55 26.65 -3.76
CA TRP A 216 -2.94 27.87 -4.43
C TRP A 216 -2.51 27.83 -5.89
N PHE A 217 -3.45 28.13 -6.79
CA PHE A 217 -3.24 28.11 -8.24
C PHE A 217 -3.37 29.52 -8.80
N GLY A 218 -2.24 30.15 -9.09
CA GLY A 218 -2.19 31.46 -9.71
C GLY A 218 -1.91 31.40 -11.20
N SER A 219 -1.96 32.54 -11.89
CA SER A 219 -1.71 32.60 -13.33
C SER A 219 -0.28 32.21 -13.72
N ASN A 220 0.70 32.53 -12.85
CA ASN A 220 2.13 32.36 -13.13
C ASN A 220 2.84 31.59 -12.03
N MET A 221 2.14 31.16 -10.99
CA MET A 221 2.74 30.46 -9.87
C MET A 221 1.72 29.54 -9.21
N ASP A 222 2.17 28.34 -8.88
CA ASP A 222 1.42 27.39 -8.06
C ASP A 222 2.20 27.14 -6.77
N ILE A 223 1.48 27.03 -5.66
CA ILE A 223 2.05 26.71 -4.35
C ILE A 223 1.27 25.56 -3.74
N PHE A 224 1.99 24.62 -3.14
CA PHE A 224 1.43 23.54 -2.35
C PHE A 224 2.18 23.42 -1.03
N ILE A 225 1.43 23.32 0.06
CA ILE A 225 1.96 23.15 1.41
C ILE A 225 1.20 22.01 2.06
N GLU A 226 1.91 21.06 2.64
CA GLU A 226 1.30 19.96 3.42
C GLU A 226 2.07 19.79 4.74
N TYR A 227 1.33 19.52 5.80
CA TYR A 227 1.87 19.21 7.11
C TYR A 227 1.17 17.99 7.70
N MET A 228 1.93 17.16 8.41
CA MET A 228 1.43 15.98 9.11
C MET A 228 2.03 15.90 10.51
N ASP A 229 1.18 15.53 11.48
CA ASP A 229 1.56 15.11 12.84
C ASP A 229 1.25 13.62 13.03
N LYS A 230 2.17 12.89 13.63
CA LYS A 230 2.05 11.46 13.93
C LYS A 230 2.28 11.20 15.41
N GLN A 231 1.43 10.40 15.99
CA GLN A 231 1.54 9.89 17.35
C GLN A 231 1.56 8.38 17.32
N SER A 232 2.48 7.75 18.06
CA SER A 232 2.61 6.30 18.12
C SER A 232 2.75 5.82 19.54
N LYS A 233 2.08 4.72 19.85
CA LYS A 233 2.21 3.98 21.11
C LYS A 233 2.46 2.53 20.78
N SER A 234 3.40 1.88 21.46
CA SER A 234 3.63 0.46 21.30
C SER A 234 3.37 -0.28 22.61
N ARG A 235 2.93 -1.52 22.45
CA ARG A 235 2.69 -2.49 23.49
C ARG A 235 3.43 -3.77 23.11
N THR A 236 4.37 -4.18 23.94
CA THR A 236 5.17 -5.39 23.71
C THR A 236 4.71 -6.46 24.66
N PHE A 237 4.46 -7.65 24.16
CA PHE A 237 4.15 -8.85 24.94
C PHE A 237 5.33 -9.80 24.81
N GLN A 238 5.96 -10.11 25.94
CA GLN A 238 7.09 -11.01 26.04
C GLN A 238 6.73 -12.18 26.94
N THR A 239 7.00 -13.40 26.50
CA THR A 239 6.85 -14.58 27.34
C THR A 239 8.19 -14.92 27.96
N ASN A 240 8.29 -14.88 29.31
CA ASN A 240 9.49 -15.26 29.99
C ASN A 240 9.73 -16.78 30.00
N PHE A 241 10.91 -17.22 30.43
CA PHE A 241 11.26 -18.66 30.50
C PHE A 241 10.32 -19.50 31.38
N SER A 242 9.55 -18.87 32.25
CA SER A 242 8.55 -19.55 33.11
C SER A 242 7.16 -19.61 32.48
N GLY A 243 7.00 -19.13 31.24
CA GLY A 243 5.72 -19.11 30.53
C GLY A 243 4.78 -17.98 30.98
N GLN A 244 5.27 -16.99 31.73
CA GLN A 244 4.47 -15.82 32.08
C GLN A 244 4.61 -14.76 31.01
N GLU A 245 3.47 -14.19 30.60
CA GLU A 245 3.41 -13.06 29.68
C GLU A 245 3.70 -11.77 30.47
N ILE A 246 4.64 -10.98 29.96
CA ILE A 246 5.01 -9.67 30.48
C ILE A 246 4.60 -8.63 29.45
N GLU A 247 3.72 -7.72 29.84
CA GLU A 247 3.32 -6.57 29.04
C GLU A 247 4.21 -5.36 29.36
N SER A 248 4.73 -4.71 28.33
CA SER A 248 5.48 -3.46 28.42
C SER A 248 4.85 -2.40 27.53
N LEU A 249 4.60 -1.22 28.08
CA LEU A 249 4.06 -0.07 27.36
C LEU A 249 5.17 0.96 27.13
N THR A 250 5.31 1.38 25.89
CA THR A 250 6.24 2.46 25.58
C THR A 250 5.61 3.84 25.75
N PRO A 251 6.40 4.88 26.07
CA PRO A 251 5.95 6.25 26.05
C PRO A 251 5.41 6.66 24.68
N LEU A 252 4.51 7.62 24.67
CA LEU A 252 3.99 8.21 23.42
C LEU A 252 5.14 8.82 22.62
N LYS A 253 5.38 8.33 21.41
CA LYS A 253 6.32 8.90 20.45
C LYS A 253 5.59 9.85 19.50
N ARG A 254 6.24 10.91 19.10
CA ARG A 254 5.69 11.91 18.19
C ARG A 254 6.56 12.06 16.96
N GLY A 255 5.93 12.34 15.83
CA GLY A 255 6.58 12.65 14.58
C GLY A 255 5.83 13.74 13.84
N SER A 256 6.52 14.45 12.97
CA SER A 256 5.90 15.41 12.07
C SER A 256 6.62 15.43 10.75
N ALA A 257 5.88 15.75 9.69
CA ALA A 257 6.44 15.98 8.38
C ALA A 257 5.85 17.27 7.79
N ALA A 258 6.65 17.96 7.00
CA ALA A 258 6.23 19.13 6.25
C ALA A 258 6.77 19.04 4.83
N TYR A 259 5.92 19.39 3.89
CA TYR A 259 6.23 19.46 2.48
C TYR A 259 5.82 20.83 1.94
N PHE A 260 6.71 21.43 1.16
CA PHE A 260 6.45 22.66 0.42
C PHE A 260 6.90 22.47 -1.02
N ASN A 261 6.08 22.92 -1.94
CA ASN A 261 6.39 22.95 -3.36
C ASN A 261 5.90 24.26 -3.96
N SER A 262 6.67 24.81 -4.88
CA SER A 262 6.29 26.00 -5.65
C SER A 262 6.80 25.88 -7.08
N ASN A 263 5.93 26.12 -8.02
CA ASN A 263 6.22 26.25 -9.46
C ASN A 263 6.01 27.71 -9.87
N TYR A 264 7.00 28.29 -10.52
CA TYR A 264 6.90 29.64 -11.06
C TYR A 264 7.16 29.63 -12.57
N TYR A 265 6.24 30.19 -13.32
CA TYR A 265 6.26 30.20 -14.79
C TYR A 265 6.61 31.60 -15.31
N LEU A 266 7.72 31.72 -16.02
CA LEU A 266 8.24 32.98 -16.55
C LEU A 266 8.50 32.86 -18.06
N GLY A 267 7.49 33.14 -18.86
CA GLY A 267 7.57 32.96 -20.31
C GLY A 267 7.89 31.51 -20.69
N ASN A 268 9.06 31.28 -21.29
CA ASN A 268 9.52 29.93 -21.67
C ASN A 268 10.27 29.19 -20.54
N TRP A 269 10.38 29.78 -19.35
CA TRP A 269 11.08 29.21 -18.22
C TRP A 269 10.10 28.74 -17.16
N SER A 270 10.38 27.62 -16.53
CA SER A 270 9.73 27.18 -15.31
C SER A 270 10.78 26.98 -14.21
N LEU A 271 10.51 27.53 -13.03
CA LEU A 271 11.33 27.34 -11.84
C LEU A 271 10.54 26.49 -10.88
N PHE A 272 11.17 25.43 -10.41
CA PHE A 272 10.63 24.50 -9.46
C PHE A 272 11.40 24.58 -8.16
N PHE A 273 10.70 24.70 -7.04
CA PHE A 273 11.28 24.64 -5.71
C PHE A 273 10.53 23.61 -4.88
N GLU A 274 11.26 22.72 -4.21
CA GLU A 274 10.74 21.71 -3.31
C GLU A 274 11.51 21.71 -1.99
N TYR A 275 10.77 21.58 -0.88
CA TYR A 275 11.34 21.45 0.45
C TYR A 275 10.59 20.38 1.23
N LYS A 276 11.34 19.46 1.85
CA LYS A 276 10.81 18.37 2.68
C LYS A 276 11.51 18.40 4.04
N ARG A 277 10.74 18.24 5.09
CA ARG A 277 11.25 18.12 6.45
C ARG A 277 10.54 17.00 7.17
N TYR A 278 11.32 16.10 7.76
CA TYR A 278 10.83 15.02 8.61
C TYR A 278 11.48 15.16 10.00
N SER A 279 10.68 15.01 11.04
CA SER A 279 11.12 15.06 12.43
C SER A 279 10.38 13.96 13.20
N PHE A 280 11.13 12.98 13.67
CA PHE A 280 10.56 11.85 14.40
C PHE A 280 11.37 11.62 15.68
N ASP A 281 10.66 11.29 16.78
CA ASP A 281 11.28 10.82 17.99
C ASP A 281 11.98 9.50 17.69
N ARG A 282 13.30 9.52 17.71
CA ARG A 282 14.09 8.30 17.57
C ARG A 282 14.03 7.51 18.85
N LEU A 283 14.03 6.20 18.74
CA LEU A 283 14.25 5.34 19.89
C LEU A 283 15.68 5.57 20.39
N ASN A 284 15.82 5.79 21.71
CA ASN A 284 17.13 5.85 22.32
C ASN A 284 17.76 4.44 22.24
N PRO A 285 19.03 4.30 21.80
CA PRO A 285 19.71 2.99 21.81
C PRO A 285 19.76 2.29 23.16
N VAL A 286 19.58 3.02 24.26
CA VAL A 286 19.56 2.49 25.64
C VAL A 286 18.14 2.08 26.07
N ASP A 287 17.10 2.53 25.35
CA ASP A 287 15.74 2.11 25.62
C ASP A 287 15.56 0.67 25.17
N THR A 288 14.89 -0.12 25.98
CA THR A 288 14.55 -1.52 25.69
C THR A 288 13.49 -1.68 24.59
N ASP A 289 13.14 -0.59 23.93
CA ASP A 289 12.11 -0.49 22.89
C ASP A 289 12.58 -0.94 21.51
N TYR A 290 13.78 -1.46 21.37
CA TYR A 290 14.23 -2.07 20.13
C TYR A 290 14.29 -3.58 20.26
N ILE A 291 13.99 -4.24 19.18
CA ILE A 291 14.09 -5.69 19.09
C ILE A 291 15.29 -6.03 18.21
N ILE A 292 16.01 -7.03 18.64
CA ILE A 292 17.08 -7.62 17.85
C ILE A 292 16.46 -8.79 17.11
N ASN A 293 16.49 -8.79 15.77
CA ASN A 293 16.02 -9.92 14.98
C ASN A 293 16.93 -11.14 15.16
N ASN A 294 16.53 -12.29 14.62
CA ASN A 294 17.26 -13.57 14.72
C ASN A 294 18.69 -13.52 14.17
N TYR A 295 19.05 -12.49 13.41
CA TYR A 295 20.38 -12.28 12.82
C TYR A 295 21.21 -11.25 13.60
N GLY A 296 20.73 -10.80 14.76
CA GLY A 296 21.42 -9.80 15.57
C GLY A 296 21.27 -8.36 15.04
N ASN A 297 20.44 -8.15 14.03
CA ASN A 297 20.17 -6.80 13.52
C ASN A 297 19.16 -6.11 14.42
N ARG A 298 19.44 -4.86 14.71
CA ARG A 298 18.54 -4.01 15.47
C ARG A 298 17.36 -3.59 14.60
N ILE A 299 16.16 -3.89 15.07
CA ILE A 299 14.92 -3.37 14.49
C ILE A 299 14.56 -2.11 15.25
N ASP A 300 14.86 -0.97 14.67
CA ASP A 300 14.37 0.30 15.18
C ASP A 300 12.91 0.44 14.78
N TYR A 301 11.98 0.40 15.74
CA TYR A 301 10.61 0.85 15.54
C TYR A 301 10.64 2.36 15.35
N GLN A 302 11.19 2.80 14.23
CA GLN A 302 11.08 4.19 13.87
C GLN A 302 9.62 4.46 13.59
N VAL A 303 9.12 5.52 14.18
CA VAL A 303 7.88 6.15 13.78
C VAL A 303 8.12 6.71 12.38
N MET A 304 8.37 5.82 11.42
CA MET A 304 8.34 6.26 10.04
C MET A 304 6.91 6.67 9.73
N PRO A 305 6.68 7.75 9.01
CA PRO A 305 5.41 7.92 8.34
C PRO A 305 5.17 6.65 7.53
N ILE A 306 3.91 6.30 7.30
CA ILE A 306 3.54 5.32 6.29
C ILE A 306 3.83 6.00 4.94
N LEU A 307 5.07 6.38 4.78
CA LEU A 307 5.66 7.00 3.62
C LEU A 307 6.57 5.96 3.02
N TYR A 308 6.13 5.45 1.97
CA TYR A 308 7.01 4.86 1.00
C TYR A 308 6.81 5.57 -0.31
#